data_8afd7b2c78daea11bf3f955a38375520
#
_entry.id   8afd7b2c78daea11bf3f955a38375520
#
_cell.length_a   1.000
_cell.length_b   1.000
_cell.length_c   1.000
_cell.angle_alpha   90.00
_cell.angle_beta   90.00
_cell.angle_gamma   90.00
#
_symmetry.space_group_name_H-M   'P 1'
#
loop_
_entity.id
_entity.type
_entity.pdbx_description
1 polymer ?
#
loop_
_entity_poly.entity_id
_entity_poly.type
_entity_poly.pdbx_seq_one_letter_code
_entity_poly.pdbx_strand_id
1 'polypeptide(L)'
;MKRIISMSFCLLAMSLAKPCIAQESIPATKAVSRVIEDGGTGHYKAVMLQESSLPTHTVFRPKDLAPFTKRNKLPVIAWGNGACANSPWEHVNFLSEVASYGFLVVAIGPMPQEGEKGGGTSQSSQMTDAINWAIAQNSDSKSPLYKKIDVSKIAVSGMSCGGLQTLETAPDPRVTTTVVCNSGIFINPGTAMPGMPALTKSQLSKLHTPTLYILGGEKDIAYKNGMDDYRQINHVPVFVANLDVGHGGTYRMPHGGEFGKVATAWYKWQLKGDKEAGKFFTGNPPGLSNDPKWTVEKKRMP
;
A
#
# COMPACT_ATOMS: atom_id res chain seq x y z
N MET A 1 -69.23 10.94 54.76
CA MET A 1 -68.57 11.82 53.81
C MET A 1 -67.01 11.64 53.97
N LYS A 2 -66.41 10.81 53.12
CA LYS A 2 -64.93 10.61 53.15
C LYS A 2 -64.32 11.31 51.95
N ARG A 3 -63.44 12.30 52.18
CA ARG A 3 -62.72 13.06 51.18
C ARG A 3 -61.47 12.19 50.81
N ILE A 4 -61.35 11.91 49.55
CA ILE A 4 -60.12 11.24 48.97
C ILE A 4 -59.24 12.39 48.50
N ILE A 5 -58.02 12.44 49.04
CA ILE A 5 -56.97 13.36 48.62
C ILE A 5 -56.09 12.55 47.59
N SER A 6 -56.13 13.06 46.33
CA SER A 6 -55.26 12.55 45.27
C SER A 6 -53.89 13.23 45.35
N MET A 7 -52.87 12.47 45.63
CA MET A 7 -51.45 12.91 45.55
C MET A 7 -50.91 12.68 44.16
N SER A 8 -50.69 13.76 43.44
CA SER A 8 -50.05 13.75 42.10
C SER A 8 -48.53 13.65 42.28
N PHE A 9 -47.95 12.53 41.88
CA PHE A 9 -46.49 12.34 41.85
C PHE A 9 -45.94 12.95 40.55
N CYS A 10 -45.22 14.06 40.65
CA CYS A 10 -44.44 14.63 39.55
C CYS A 10 -43.13 13.89 39.42
N LEU A 11 -42.98 13.01 38.40
CA LEU A 11 -41.71 12.39 38.07
C LEU A 11 -40.81 13.41 37.32
N LEU A 12 -39.77 13.87 38.01
CA LEU A 12 -38.74 14.72 37.46
C LEU A 12 -37.75 13.81 36.68
N ALA A 13 -37.83 13.80 35.34
CA ALA A 13 -36.86 13.09 34.49
C ALA A 13 -35.56 13.91 34.44
N MET A 14 -34.53 13.47 35.20
CA MET A 14 -33.18 13.98 35.04
C MET A 14 -32.55 13.40 33.78
N SER A 15 -32.44 14.20 32.73
CA SER A 15 -31.64 13.85 31.56
C SER A 15 -30.14 13.96 31.91
N LEU A 16 -29.47 12.81 32.01
CA LEU A 16 -28.03 12.74 32.12
C LEU A 16 -27.42 13.08 30.76
N ALA A 17 -27.07 14.35 30.56
CA ALA A 17 -26.22 14.74 29.45
C ALA A 17 -24.83 14.10 29.62
N LYS A 18 -24.47 13.18 28.71
CA LYS A 18 -23.10 12.65 28.64
C LYS A 18 -22.13 13.79 28.30
N PRO A 19 -21.04 13.98 29.02
CA PRO A 19 -20.05 14.96 28.62
C PRO A 19 -19.47 14.59 27.26
N CYS A 20 -19.62 15.46 26.28
CA CYS A 20 -18.92 15.41 25.02
C CYS A 20 -17.43 15.67 25.35
N ILE A 21 -16.62 14.62 25.41
CA ILE A 21 -15.18 14.76 25.53
C ILE A 21 -14.73 15.39 24.21
N ALA A 22 -14.42 16.67 24.25
CA ALA A 22 -13.75 17.35 23.15
C ALA A 22 -12.43 16.61 22.89
N GLN A 23 -12.30 16.02 21.71
CA GLN A 23 -11.07 15.39 21.26
C GLN A 23 -10.04 16.53 21.12
N GLU A 24 -9.10 16.63 22.05
CA GLU A 24 -8.00 17.57 21.97
C GLU A 24 -7.32 17.38 20.60
N SER A 25 -7.33 18.42 19.78
CA SER A 25 -6.60 18.45 18.54
C SER A 25 -5.11 18.38 18.89
N ILE A 26 -4.47 17.25 18.58
CA ILE A 26 -3.01 17.11 18.68
C ILE A 26 -2.40 18.24 17.85
N PRO A 27 -1.55 19.11 18.43
CA PRO A 27 -0.94 20.18 17.67
C PRO A 27 -0.15 19.57 16.51
N ALA A 28 -0.30 20.13 15.30
CA ALA A 28 0.41 19.70 14.11
C ALA A 28 1.92 19.86 14.37
N THR A 29 2.55 18.82 14.87
CA THR A 29 4.00 18.76 15.03
C THR A 29 4.61 18.76 13.63
N LYS A 30 5.67 19.56 13.45
CA LYS A 30 6.33 19.75 12.16
C LYS A 30 6.82 18.39 11.66
N ALA A 31 6.35 17.95 10.49
CA ALA A 31 6.78 16.69 9.88
C ALA A 31 8.30 16.68 9.72
N VAL A 32 8.95 15.60 10.18
CA VAL A 32 10.39 15.38 9.94
C VAL A 32 10.52 14.79 8.55
N SER A 33 11.41 15.37 7.71
CA SER A 33 11.55 14.93 6.33
C SER A 33 13.01 14.91 5.87
N ARG A 34 13.33 14.01 4.95
CA ARG A 34 14.58 14.02 4.20
C ARG A 34 14.36 13.60 2.73
N VAL A 35 15.17 14.16 1.83
CA VAL A 35 15.27 13.66 0.45
C VAL A 35 16.15 12.41 0.47
N ILE A 36 15.73 11.38 -0.25
CA ILE A 36 16.46 10.11 -0.36
C ILE A 36 17.23 10.13 -1.66
N GLU A 37 18.55 10.00 -1.57
CA GLU A 37 19.46 10.10 -2.70
C GLU A 37 19.16 11.37 -3.54
N ASP A 38 18.93 11.20 -4.84
CA ASP A 38 18.52 12.29 -5.74
C ASP A 38 16.99 12.48 -5.81
N GLY A 39 16.22 11.73 -5.01
CA GLY A 39 14.76 11.79 -4.94
C GLY A 39 14.05 11.04 -6.06
N GLY A 40 14.74 10.08 -6.72
CA GLY A 40 14.19 9.22 -7.78
C GLY A 40 14.30 9.81 -9.19
N THR A 41 14.02 8.98 -10.20
CA THR A 41 14.17 9.31 -11.62
C THR A 41 12.92 9.95 -12.24
N GLY A 42 11.80 9.93 -11.52
CA GLY A 42 10.55 10.53 -11.97
C GLY A 42 10.60 12.05 -12.08
N HIS A 43 9.52 12.61 -12.62
CA HIS A 43 9.40 14.06 -12.83
C HIS A 43 9.45 14.87 -11.52
N TYR A 44 9.07 14.27 -10.40
CA TYR A 44 8.98 14.91 -9.10
C TYR A 44 10.03 14.35 -8.15
N LYS A 45 10.84 15.20 -7.54
CA LYS A 45 11.79 14.75 -6.50
C LYS A 45 11.01 14.25 -5.28
N ALA A 46 11.22 12.99 -4.89
CA ALA A 46 10.58 12.41 -3.74
C ALA A 46 11.22 12.83 -2.42
N VAL A 47 10.41 12.82 -1.37
CA VAL A 47 10.82 13.00 0.01
C VAL A 47 10.21 11.92 0.88
N MET A 48 10.94 11.47 1.89
CA MET A 48 10.47 10.58 2.94
C MET A 48 10.12 11.40 4.18
N LEU A 49 8.94 11.14 4.77
CA LEU A 49 8.35 11.93 5.84
C LEU A 49 7.87 11.04 6.99
N GLN A 50 8.02 11.55 8.21
CA GLN A 50 7.27 11.10 9.37
C GLN A 50 6.15 12.10 9.63
N GLU A 51 4.91 11.66 9.46
CA GLU A 51 3.74 12.47 9.76
C GLU A 51 3.26 12.22 11.18
N SER A 52 3.06 13.29 11.96
CA SER A 52 2.61 13.19 13.35
C SER A 52 1.21 12.60 13.49
N SER A 53 0.38 12.78 12.47
CA SER A 53 -0.98 12.21 12.39
C SER A 53 -1.00 10.73 12.02
N LEU A 54 0.17 10.15 11.67
CA LEU A 54 0.34 8.73 11.34
C LEU A 54 1.72 8.22 11.80
N PRO A 55 2.01 8.19 13.11
CA PRO A 55 3.36 7.90 13.64
C PRO A 55 3.82 6.45 13.38
N THR A 56 2.91 5.56 13.01
CA THR A 56 3.18 4.14 12.72
C THR A 56 3.55 3.87 11.26
N HIS A 57 3.66 4.91 10.43
CA HIS A 57 3.95 4.78 9.00
C HIS A 57 4.97 5.82 8.55
N THR A 58 5.64 5.49 7.45
CA THR A 58 6.48 6.40 6.68
C THR A 58 5.75 6.80 5.40
N VAL A 59 5.75 8.09 5.11
CA VAL A 59 5.13 8.65 3.90
C VAL A 59 6.21 9.01 2.88
N PHE A 60 6.10 8.50 1.66
CA PHE A 60 6.90 8.91 0.52
C PHE A 60 6.01 9.65 -0.47
N ARG A 61 6.41 10.83 -0.89
CA ARG A 61 5.64 11.65 -1.82
C ARG A 61 6.54 12.65 -2.57
N PRO A 62 6.06 13.29 -3.64
CA PRO A 62 6.72 14.45 -4.20
C PRO A 62 7.01 15.51 -3.12
N LYS A 63 8.23 16.07 -3.14
CA LYS A 63 8.64 17.13 -2.21
C LYS A 63 7.79 18.38 -2.45
N ASP A 64 7.66 18.78 -3.71
CA ASP A 64 6.79 19.88 -4.10
C ASP A 64 5.37 19.38 -4.39
N LEU A 65 4.41 19.94 -3.69
CA LEU A 65 2.98 19.64 -3.85
C LEU A 65 2.23 20.68 -4.70
N ALA A 66 2.89 21.73 -5.18
CA ALA A 66 2.26 22.77 -6.00
C ALA A 66 1.68 22.23 -7.33
N PRO A 67 2.35 21.28 -8.03
CA PRO A 67 1.81 20.70 -9.26
C PRO A 67 0.52 19.87 -9.06
N PHE A 68 0.24 19.46 -7.80
CA PHE A 68 -0.91 18.60 -7.49
C PHE A 68 -2.12 19.43 -7.08
N THR A 69 -3.19 19.24 -7.84
CA THR A 69 -4.44 20.00 -7.75
C THR A 69 -5.63 19.05 -7.90
N LYS A 70 -6.86 19.58 -7.95
CA LYS A 70 -8.06 18.78 -8.26
C LYS A 70 -7.97 18.05 -9.63
N ARG A 71 -7.16 18.54 -10.58
CA ARG A 71 -7.02 17.98 -11.93
C ARG A 71 -5.82 17.02 -12.06
N ASN A 72 -4.80 17.18 -11.24
CA ASN A 72 -3.62 16.35 -11.18
C ASN A 72 -3.43 15.88 -9.74
N LYS A 73 -3.87 14.68 -9.43
CA LYS A 73 -3.89 14.13 -8.07
C LYS A 73 -2.84 13.04 -7.88
N LEU A 74 -2.51 12.79 -6.63
CA LEU A 74 -1.64 11.72 -6.17
C LEU A 74 -2.48 10.45 -5.93
N PRO A 75 -2.38 9.39 -6.75
CA PRO A 75 -2.90 8.08 -6.39
C PRO A 75 -2.17 7.54 -5.14
N VAL A 76 -2.83 6.67 -4.39
CA VAL A 76 -2.34 6.13 -3.12
C VAL A 76 -1.79 4.72 -3.31
N ILE A 77 -0.67 4.42 -2.64
CA ILE A 77 -0.12 3.07 -2.55
C ILE A 77 0.13 2.78 -1.06
N ALA A 78 -0.59 1.83 -0.49
CA ALA A 78 -0.30 1.29 0.84
C ALA A 78 0.72 0.15 0.70
N TRP A 79 1.82 0.21 1.47
CA TRP A 79 2.94 -0.71 1.33
C TRP A 79 3.22 -1.49 2.60
N GLY A 80 3.37 -2.84 2.47
CA GLY A 80 3.80 -3.76 3.51
C GLY A 80 5.23 -4.29 3.27
N ASN A 81 5.98 -4.45 4.35
CA ASN A 81 7.40 -4.80 4.30
C ASN A 81 7.65 -6.32 4.39
N GLY A 82 8.81 -6.75 3.90
CA GLY A 82 9.32 -8.11 4.11
C GLY A 82 9.44 -8.45 5.60
N ALA A 83 9.36 -9.73 5.94
CA ALA A 83 9.39 -10.26 7.31
C ALA A 83 8.33 -9.64 8.25
N CYS A 84 7.26 -9.06 7.72
CA CYS A 84 6.32 -8.22 8.48
C CYS A 84 7.02 -7.13 9.32
N ALA A 85 8.17 -6.65 8.87
CA ALA A 85 8.95 -5.66 9.61
C ALA A 85 8.18 -4.35 9.77
N ASN A 86 8.21 -3.78 10.96
CA ASN A 86 7.64 -2.47 11.23
C ASN A 86 8.65 -1.35 10.85
N SER A 87 9.21 -1.46 9.63
CA SER A 87 10.15 -0.47 9.06
C SER A 87 10.27 -0.67 7.54
N PRO A 88 10.18 0.39 6.73
CA PRO A 88 10.39 0.32 5.29
C PRO A 88 11.87 0.43 4.87
N TRP A 89 12.83 0.30 5.80
CA TRP A 89 14.26 0.55 5.56
C TRP A 89 14.80 -0.10 4.28
N GLU A 90 14.48 -1.37 4.06
CA GLU A 90 15.00 -2.14 2.92
C GLU A 90 14.38 -1.75 1.57
N HIS A 91 13.30 -0.96 1.59
CA HIS A 91 12.53 -0.60 0.42
C HIS A 91 12.59 0.90 0.08
N VAL A 92 13.38 1.68 0.83
CA VAL A 92 13.43 3.16 0.69
C VAL A 92 13.72 3.58 -0.75
N ASN A 93 14.70 2.97 -1.43
CA ASN A 93 15.04 3.31 -2.82
C ASN A 93 13.88 3.05 -3.79
N PHE A 94 13.25 1.89 -3.64
CA PHE A 94 12.10 1.49 -4.43
C PHE A 94 10.88 2.42 -4.20
N LEU A 95 10.56 2.71 -2.94
CA LEU A 95 9.39 3.53 -2.59
C LEU A 95 9.60 5.00 -2.99
N SER A 96 10.83 5.51 -2.87
CA SER A 96 11.19 6.86 -3.34
C SER A 96 11.08 6.96 -4.85
N GLU A 97 11.53 5.96 -5.59
CA GLU A 97 11.38 5.89 -7.04
C GLU A 97 9.91 5.98 -7.44
N VAL A 98 9.07 5.12 -6.87
CA VAL A 98 7.62 5.14 -7.15
C VAL A 98 7.02 6.51 -6.84
N ALA A 99 7.33 7.09 -5.68
CA ALA A 99 6.82 8.40 -5.28
C ALA A 99 7.25 9.52 -6.23
N SER A 100 8.45 9.42 -6.82
CA SER A 100 8.97 10.43 -7.77
C SER A 100 8.13 10.55 -9.05
N TYR A 101 7.30 9.57 -9.36
CA TYR A 101 6.34 9.60 -10.46
C TYR A 101 4.98 10.18 -10.07
N GLY A 102 4.90 10.82 -8.91
CA GLY A 102 3.68 11.51 -8.46
C GLY A 102 2.67 10.56 -7.84
N PHE A 103 3.12 9.70 -6.94
CA PHE A 103 2.30 8.86 -6.08
C PHE A 103 2.49 9.26 -4.62
N LEU A 104 1.45 9.03 -3.82
CA LEU A 104 1.51 9.04 -2.36
C LEU A 104 1.69 7.60 -1.91
N VAL A 105 2.87 7.25 -1.43
CA VAL A 105 3.16 5.93 -0.90
C VAL A 105 3.17 6.01 0.62
N VAL A 106 2.36 5.20 1.28
CA VAL A 106 2.25 5.12 2.74
C VAL A 106 2.70 3.73 3.15
N ALA A 107 3.92 3.64 3.65
CA ALA A 107 4.56 2.39 4.03
C ALA A 107 4.42 2.14 5.53
N ILE A 108 4.14 0.90 5.90
CA ILE A 108 4.08 0.47 7.29
C ILE A 108 5.44 0.67 7.96
N GLY A 109 5.42 1.17 9.19
CA GLY A 109 6.60 1.42 10.03
C GLY A 109 7.00 2.89 10.10
N PRO A 110 7.50 3.34 11.26
CA PRO A 110 7.99 4.70 11.44
C PRO A 110 9.18 4.97 10.49
N MET A 111 9.44 6.26 10.24
CA MET A 111 10.53 6.67 9.37
C MET A 111 11.86 6.11 9.88
N PRO A 112 12.58 5.32 9.07
CA PRO A 112 13.84 4.73 9.50
C PRO A 112 14.89 5.81 9.76
N GLN A 113 15.63 5.67 10.84
CA GLN A 113 16.81 6.49 11.12
C GLN A 113 18.04 5.86 10.48
N GLU A 114 19.05 6.69 10.20
CA GLU A 114 20.31 6.19 9.63
C GLU A 114 20.96 5.15 10.57
N GLY A 115 21.28 3.97 9.99
CA GLY A 115 21.83 2.84 10.74
C GLY A 115 20.80 1.98 11.49
N GLU A 116 19.54 2.37 11.55
CA GLU A 116 18.47 1.61 12.20
C GLU A 116 17.67 0.78 11.19
N LYS A 117 17.67 -0.54 11.38
CA LYS A 117 16.80 -1.43 10.56
C LYS A 117 15.34 -1.40 10.99
N GLY A 118 15.04 -0.70 12.09
CA GLY A 118 13.73 -0.75 12.73
C GLY A 118 13.48 -2.07 13.45
N GLY A 119 12.50 -2.11 14.34
CA GLY A 119 12.12 -3.29 15.11
C GLY A 119 10.60 -3.45 15.17
N GLY A 120 10.16 -4.65 15.62
CA GLY A 120 8.76 -4.98 15.80
C GLY A 120 8.11 -5.60 14.56
N THR A 121 6.89 -6.11 14.78
CA THR A 121 6.09 -6.81 13.77
C THR A 121 4.88 -5.97 13.41
N SER A 122 4.61 -5.86 12.12
CA SER A 122 3.46 -5.13 11.57
C SER A 122 2.24 -6.04 11.41
N GLN A 123 1.06 -5.40 11.28
CA GLN A 123 -0.22 -6.06 11.05
C GLN A 123 -0.82 -5.58 9.73
N SER A 124 -1.63 -6.42 9.08
CA SER A 124 -2.31 -6.07 7.81
C SER A 124 -3.26 -4.89 7.98
N SER A 125 -3.86 -4.71 9.16
CA SER A 125 -4.71 -3.55 9.47
C SER A 125 -4.01 -2.21 9.24
N GLN A 126 -2.68 -2.15 9.38
CA GLN A 126 -1.92 -0.94 9.13
C GLN A 126 -1.99 -0.51 7.63
N MET A 127 -2.18 -1.44 6.68
CA MET A 127 -2.45 -1.04 5.29
C MET A 127 -3.80 -0.32 5.17
N THR A 128 -4.81 -0.77 5.91
CA THR A 128 -6.12 -0.10 5.98
C THR A 128 -6.00 1.27 6.66
N ASP A 129 -5.17 1.38 7.70
CA ASP A 129 -4.88 2.66 8.37
C ASP A 129 -4.21 3.65 7.40
N ALA A 130 -3.28 3.19 6.56
CA ALA A 130 -2.66 4.00 5.51
C ALA A 130 -3.70 4.56 4.52
N ILE A 131 -4.64 3.73 4.07
CA ILE A 131 -5.73 4.14 3.18
C ILE A 131 -6.65 5.16 3.88
N ASN A 132 -7.07 4.88 5.12
CA ASN A 132 -7.94 5.75 5.91
C ASN A 132 -7.29 7.11 6.14
N TRP A 133 -6.00 7.13 6.49
CA TRP A 133 -5.24 8.35 6.69
C TRP A 133 -5.18 9.19 5.41
N ALA A 134 -4.87 8.59 4.26
CA ALA A 134 -4.81 9.30 3.00
C ALA A 134 -6.15 9.95 2.63
N ILE A 135 -7.27 9.25 2.86
CA ILE A 135 -8.62 9.78 2.64
C ILE A 135 -8.90 10.96 3.59
N ALA A 136 -8.54 10.83 4.86
CA ALA A 136 -8.70 11.89 5.85
C ALA A 136 -7.88 13.13 5.47
N GLN A 137 -6.59 12.96 5.07
CA GLN A 137 -5.74 14.06 4.64
C GLN A 137 -6.29 14.79 3.40
N ASN A 138 -6.90 14.06 2.48
CA ASN A 138 -7.52 14.67 1.30
C ASN A 138 -8.73 15.54 1.65
N SER A 139 -9.39 15.26 2.78
CA SER A 139 -10.62 15.94 3.23
C SER A 139 -10.33 17.06 4.24
N ASP A 140 -9.20 17.03 4.93
CA ASP A 140 -8.83 18.03 5.92
C ASP A 140 -8.28 19.31 5.25
N SER A 141 -8.99 20.41 5.40
CA SER A 141 -8.58 21.71 4.84
C SER A 141 -7.27 22.28 5.42
N LYS A 142 -6.81 21.76 6.56
CA LYS A 142 -5.55 22.14 7.20
C LYS A 142 -4.37 21.30 6.70
N SER A 143 -4.64 20.19 6.02
CA SER A 143 -3.60 19.32 5.48
C SER A 143 -2.94 19.93 4.23
N PRO A 144 -1.61 19.82 4.06
CA PRO A 144 -0.93 20.19 2.82
C PRO A 144 -1.38 19.30 1.64
N LEU A 145 -2.02 18.16 1.91
CA LEU A 145 -2.55 17.21 0.94
C LEU A 145 -4.04 17.44 0.60
N TYR A 146 -4.65 18.49 1.16
CA TYR A 146 -6.06 18.80 0.93
C TYR A 146 -6.42 18.86 -0.56
N LYS A 147 -7.37 18.03 -0.98
CA LYS A 147 -7.86 17.91 -2.38
C LYS A 147 -6.78 17.56 -3.42
N LYS A 148 -5.61 17.05 -2.98
CA LYS A 148 -4.50 16.65 -3.86
C LYS A 148 -4.37 15.15 -4.03
N ILE A 149 -5.08 14.33 -3.26
CA ILE A 149 -5.03 12.87 -3.31
C ILE A 149 -6.18 12.34 -4.18
N ASP A 150 -5.87 11.35 -5.02
CA ASP A 150 -6.89 10.60 -5.75
C ASP A 150 -7.34 9.40 -4.94
N VAL A 151 -8.34 9.61 -4.09
CA VAL A 151 -8.91 8.58 -3.21
C VAL A 151 -9.71 7.51 -3.96
N SER A 152 -9.91 7.66 -5.27
CA SER A 152 -10.51 6.65 -6.15
C SER A 152 -9.48 5.76 -6.85
N LYS A 153 -8.18 6.00 -6.61
CA LYS A 153 -7.05 5.31 -7.23
C LYS A 153 -6.09 4.83 -6.15
N ILE A 154 -6.35 3.64 -5.63
CA ILE A 154 -5.64 3.06 -4.48
C ILE A 154 -5.05 1.71 -4.86
N ALA A 155 -3.75 1.53 -4.65
CA ALA A 155 -3.09 0.24 -4.70
C ALA A 155 -2.76 -0.26 -3.30
N VAL A 156 -2.83 -1.56 -3.11
CA VAL A 156 -2.16 -2.26 -2.01
C VAL A 156 -0.99 -3.05 -2.58
N SER A 157 0.15 -2.98 -1.90
CA SER A 157 1.38 -3.61 -2.38
C SER A 157 2.30 -4.00 -1.22
N GLY A 158 3.17 -4.98 -1.45
CA GLY A 158 4.13 -5.37 -0.42
C GLY A 158 5.03 -6.51 -0.84
N MET A 159 6.13 -6.67 -0.11
CA MET A 159 7.15 -7.68 -0.35
C MET A 159 7.07 -8.79 0.69
N SER A 160 7.18 -10.06 0.25
CA SER A 160 7.24 -11.23 1.14
C SER A 160 6.07 -11.28 2.12
N CYS A 161 6.29 -11.19 3.43
CA CYS A 161 5.22 -11.06 4.42
C CYS A 161 4.29 -9.87 4.11
N GLY A 162 4.83 -8.72 3.68
CA GLY A 162 4.02 -7.59 3.21
C GLY A 162 3.15 -7.92 2.00
N GLY A 163 3.57 -8.87 1.16
CA GLY A 163 2.74 -9.40 0.07
C GLY A 163 1.57 -10.24 0.57
N LEU A 164 1.72 -10.97 1.68
CA LEU A 164 0.60 -11.63 2.35
C LEU A 164 -0.37 -10.61 2.95
N GLN A 165 0.16 -9.56 3.63
CA GLN A 165 -0.66 -8.44 4.12
C GLN A 165 -1.41 -7.76 2.97
N THR A 166 -0.77 -7.62 1.80
CA THR A 166 -1.39 -7.11 0.56
C THR A 166 -2.57 -7.97 0.14
N LEU A 167 -2.39 -9.30 0.09
CA LEU A 167 -3.46 -10.24 -0.30
C LEU A 167 -4.61 -10.28 0.72
N GLU A 168 -4.32 -10.07 2.01
CA GLU A 168 -5.34 -9.95 3.04
C GLU A 168 -6.16 -8.66 2.90
N THR A 169 -5.51 -7.55 2.51
CA THR A 169 -6.14 -6.23 2.38
C THR A 169 -6.81 -6.02 1.01
N ALA A 170 -6.37 -6.74 -0.04
CA ALA A 170 -6.85 -6.58 -1.41
C ALA A 170 -8.39 -6.67 -1.61
N PRO A 171 -9.17 -7.39 -0.77
CA PRO A 171 -10.63 -7.37 -0.84
C PRO A 171 -11.29 -6.04 -0.44
N ASP A 172 -10.57 -5.07 0.11
CA ASP A 172 -11.13 -3.75 0.42
C ASP A 172 -11.69 -3.11 -0.87
N PRO A 173 -12.98 -2.73 -0.92
CA PRO A 173 -13.63 -2.25 -2.13
C PRO A 173 -13.04 -0.94 -2.69
N ARG A 174 -12.22 -0.25 -1.93
CA ARG A 174 -11.51 0.98 -2.35
C ARG A 174 -10.25 0.66 -3.17
N VAL A 175 -9.74 -0.55 -3.09
CA VAL A 175 -8.55 -0.99 -3.83
C VAL A 175 -8.88 -1.10 -5.31
N THR A 176 -8.03 -0.56 -6.17
CA THR A 176 -8.19 -0.55 -7.62
C THR A 176 -7.13 -1.36 -8.35
N THR A 177 -6.04 -1.72 -7.68
CA THR A 177 -5.04 -2.68 -8.17
C THR A 177 -4.22 -3.26 -7.04
N THR A 178 -3.68 -4.46 -7.23
CA THR A 178 -2.90 -5.21 -6.24
C THR A 178 -1.51 -5.54 -6.82
N VAL A 179 -0.44 -5.34 -6.04
CA VAL A 179 0.92 -5.70 -6.47
C VAL A 179 1.59 -6.54 -5.39
N VAL A 180 1.88 -7.79 -5.71
CA VAL A 180 2.47 -8.78 -4.81
C VAL A 180 3.91 -9.04 -5.22
N CYS A 181 4.85 -8.68 -4.36
CA CYS A 181 6.27 -8.73 -4.66
C CYS A 181 6.97 -9.83 -3.84
N ASN A 182 7.70 -10.74 -4.49
CA ASN A 182 8.40 -11.87 -3.86
C ASN A 182 7.52 -12.58 -2.81
N SER A 183 6.27 -12.86 -3.16
CA SER A 183 5.28 -13.38 -2.22
C SER A 183 4.24 -14.25 -2.93
N GLY A 184 3.40 -14.88 -2.12
CA GLY A 184 2.28 -15.72 -2.51
C GLY A 184 1.78 -16.49 -1.29
N ILE A 185 0.51 -16.83 -1.27
CA ILE A 185 -0.10 -17.59 -0.19
C ILE A 185 0.56 -18.97 -0.12
N PHE A 186 0.93 -19.41 1.06
CA PHE A 186 1.57 -20.70 1.24
C PHE A 186 0.73 -21.85 0.68
N ILE A 187 1.35 -22.70 -0.13
CA ILE A 187 0.72 -23.95 -0.61
C ILE A 187 0.35 -24.83 0.59
N ASN A 188 1.25 -24.89 1.58
CA ASN A 188 1.04 -25.58 2.85
C ASN A 188 0.87 -24.55 3.96
N PRO A 189 -0.35 -24.24 4.44
CA PRO A 189 -0.59 -23.18 5.44
C PRO A 189 0.23 -23.34 6.73
N GLY A 190 0.55 -24.58 7.13
CA GLY A 190 1.35 -24.87 8.32
C GLY A 190 2.83 -24.43 8.25
N THR A 191 3.29 -23.92 7.09
CA THR A 191 4.66 -23.40 6.92
C THR A 191 4.76 -21.89 7.15
N ALA A 192 3.65 -21.21 7.42
CA ALA A 192 3.66 -19.79 7.77
C ALA A 192 4.37 -19.58 9.12
N MET A 193 5.27 -18.61 9.17
CA MET A 193 5.96 -18.26 10.43
C MET A 193 5.02 -17.48 11.36
N PRO A 194 5.22 -17.55 12.69
CA PRO A 194 4.47 -16.74 13.63
C PRO A 194 4.51 -15.25 13.28
N GLY A 195 3.34 -14.59 13.35
CA GLY A 195 3.20 -13.17 13.02
C GLY A 195 2.91 -12.87 11.54
N MET A 196 2.99 -13.87 10.66
CA MET A 196 2.53 -13.71 9.27
C MET A 196 1.00 -13.88 9.18
N PRO A 197 0.33 -13.22 8.21
CA PRO A 197 -1.08 -13.46 7.92
C PRO A 197 -1.35 -14.94 7.63
N ALA A 198 -2.32 -15.53 8.34
CA ALA A 198 -2.70 -16.94 8.19
C ALA A 198 -3.72 -17.10 7.05
N LEU A 199 -3.26 -16.93 5.82
CA LEU A 199 -4.09 -17.01 4.63
C LEU A 199 -4.15 -18.43 4.06
N THR A 200 -5.30 -18.76 3.46
CA THR A 200 -5.45 -19.94 2.60
C THR A 200 -5.71 -19.51 1.16
N LYS A 201 -5.51 -20.42 0.21
CA LYS A 201 -5.72 -20.14 -1.23
C LYS A 201 -7.15 -19.66 -1.56
N SER A 202 -8.14 -19.94 -0.71
CA SER A 202 -9.48 -19.39 -0.86
C SER A 202 -9.53 -17.85 -0.80
N GLN A 203 -8.54 -17.20 -0.18
CA GLN A 203 -8.42 -15.75 -0.18
C GLN A 203 -8.32 -15.17 -1.61
N LEU A 204 -7.72 -15.91 -2.54
CA LEU A 204 -7.54 -15.47 -3.93
C LEU A 204 -8.89 -15.20 -4.63
N SER A 205 -9.96 -15.94 -4.26
CA SER A 205 -11.29 -15.72 -4.85
C SER A 205 -11.92 -14.37 -4.50
N LYS A 206 -11.39 -13.68 -3.49
CA LYS A 206 -11.86 -12.34 -3.06
C LYS A 206 -11.17 -11.20 -3.82
N LEU A 207 -10.14 -11.48 -4.63
CA LEU A 207 -9.52 -10.48 -5.49
C LEU A 207 -10.54 -9.97 -6.51
N HIS A 208 -10.61 -8.66 -6.71
CA HIS A 208 -11.58 -8.04 -7.60
C HIS A 208 -10.93 -7.02 -8.56
N THR A 209 -9.60 -6.91 -8.53
CA THR A 209 -8.83 -5.89 -9.26
C THR A 209 -7.70 -6.52 -10.07
N PRO A 210 -7.17 -5.83 -11.09
CA PRO A 210 -5.97 -6.24 -11.78
C PRO A 210 -4.81 -6.45 -10.81
N THR A 211 -4.15 -7.60 -10.91
CA THR A 211 -3.11 -8.04 -9.96
C THR A 211 -1.79 -8.29 -10.68
N LEU A 212 -0.71 -7.72 -10.18
CA LEU A 212 0.66 -7.98 -10.61
C LEU A 212 1.39 -8.80 -9.55
N TYR A 213 2.05 -9.87 -9.96
CA TYR A 213 3.08 -10.55 -9.20
C TYR A 213 4.46 -10.18 -9.76
N ILE A 214 5.40 -9.73 -8.92
CA ILE A 214 6.80 -9.56 -9.26
C ILE A 214 7.59 -10.59 -8.43
N LEU A 215 8.22 -11.55 -9.10
CA LEU A 215 8.90 -12.68 -8.46
C LEU A 215 10.39 -12.68 -8.77
N GLY A 216 11.17 -13.32 -7.91
CA GLY A 216 12.64 -13.34 -7.94
C GLY A 216 13.27 -14.57 -8.59
N GLY A 217 12.52 -15.31 -9.43
CA GLY A 217 13.00 -16.55 -10.05
C GLY A 217 12.87 -17.77 -9.12
N GLU A 218 13.30 -18.93 -9.60
CA GLU A 218 13.16 -20.20 -8.87
C GLU A 218 13.93 -20.24 -7.54
N LYS A 219 14.95 -19.39 -7.39
CA LYS A 219 15.70 -19.22 -6.14
C LYS A 219 14.99 -18.35 -5.11
N ASP A 220 13.93 -17.66 -5.50
CA ASP A 220 13.05 -16.96 -4.58
C ASP A 220 12.21 -17.97 -3.79
N ILE A 221 12.33 -17.97 -2.46
CA ILE A 221 11.59 -18.87 -1.58
C ILE A 221 10.06 -18.74 -1.74
N ALA A 222 9.57 -17.61 -2.23
CA ALA A 222 8.17 -17.36 -2.48
C ALA A 222 7.71 -17.73 -3.91
N TYR A 223 8.64 -18.04 -4.83
CA TYR A 223 8.34 -18.27 -6.24
C TYR A 223 7.23 -19.30 -6.46
N LYS A 224 7.36 -20.49 -5.84
CA LYS A 224 6.38 -21.57 -5.98
C LYS A 224 4.99 -21.15 -5.49
N ASN A 225 4.94 -20.39 -4.39
CA ASN A 225 3.69 -19.89 -3.82
C ASN A 225 3.01 -18.85 -4.74
N GLY A 226 3.78 -17.88 -5.26
CA GLY A 226 3.28 -16.85 -6.18
C GLY A 226 2.83 -17.44 -7.53
N MET A 227 3.59 -18.39 -8.08
CA MET A 227 3.19 -19.10 -9.30
C MET A 227 1.95 -19.97 -9.10
N ASP A 228 1.77 -20.53 -7.91
CA ASP A 228 0.58 -21.28 -7.58
C ASP A 228 -0.63 -20.35 -7.43
N ASP A 229 -0.48 -19.18 -6.81
CA ASP A 229 -1.51 -18.13 -6.78
C ASP A 229 -1.93 -17.76 -8.21
N TYR A 230 -0.96 -17.47 -9.08
CA TYR A 230 -1.23 -17.16 -10.49
C TYR A 230 -2.04 -18.26 -11.18
N ARG A 231 -1.70 -19.55 -10.97
CA ARG A 231 -2.45 -20.67 -11.58
C ARG A 231 -3.90 -20.69 -11.12
N GLN A 232 -4.18 -20.34 -9.86
CA GLN A 232 -5.51 -20.39 -9.27
C GLN A 232 -6.37 -19.15 -9.58
N ILE A 233 -5.76 -17.99 -9.83
CA ILE A 233 -6.50 -16.76 -10.19
C ILE A 233 -7.00 -16.86 -11.63
N ASN A 234 -8.33 -16.90 -11.83
CA ASN A 234 -8.95 -17.05 -13.15
C ASN A 234 -10.10 -16.05 -13.41
N HIS A 235 -10.42 -15.15 -12.46
CA HIS A 235 -11.59 -14.27 -12.52
C HIS A 235 -11.22 -12.79 -12.67
N VAL A 236 -9.98 -12.38 -12.37
CA VAL A 236 -9.46 -11.03 -12.56
C VAL A 236 -8.26 -11.03 -13.52
N PRO A 237 -7.90 -9.89 -14.13
CA PRO A 237 -6.65 -9.76 -14.86
C PRO A 237 -5.46 -10.00 -13.94
N VAL A 238 -4.53 -10.86 -14.36
CA VAL A 238 -3.30 -11.14 -13.59
C VAL A 238 -2.09 -11.22 -14.51
N PHE A 239 -0.99 -10.61 -14.06
CA PHE A 239 0.30 -10.61 -14.73
C PHE A 239 1.39 -11.08 -13.77
N VAL A 240 2.29 -11.92 -14.24
CA VAL A 240 3.53 -12.30 -13.54
C VAL A 240 4.71 -11.72 -14.30
N ALA A 241 5.53 -10.94 -13.60
CA ALA A 241 6.84 -10.50 -14.03
C ALA A 241 7.88 -11.21 -13.16
N ASN A 242 8.68 -12.09 -13.75
CA ASN A 242 9.65 -12.91 -13.04
C ASN A 242 11.07 -12.60 -13.50
N LEU A 243 11.96 -12.23 -12.57
CA LEU A 243 13.37 -11.90 -12.79
C LEU A 243 14.22 -12.75 -11.84
N ASP A 244 15.22 -13.48 -12.36
CA ASP A 244 16.06 -14.41 -11.55
C ASP A 244 17.08 -13.64 -10.68
N VAL A 245 16.60 -13.04 -9.58
CA VAL A 245 17.39 -12.26 -8.60
C VAL A 245 17.24 -12.75 -7.16
N GLY A 246 16.45 -13.82 -6.94
CA GLY A 246 16.17 -14.37 -5.63
C GLY A 246 15.20 -13.53 -4.79
N HIS A 247 15.00 -13.96 -3.53
CA HIS A 247 13.98 -13.39 -2.62
C HIS A 247 14.24 -11.92 -2.24
N GLY A 248 15.49 -11.48 -2.27
CA GLY A 248 15.85 -10.09 -1.96
C GLY A 248 15.39 -9.08 -3.02
N GLY A 249 15.03 -9.51 -4.23
CA GLY A 249 14.66 -8.63 -5.32
C GLY A 249 15.72 -7.57 -5.65
N THR A 250 15.30 -6.44 -6.18
CA THR A 250 16.19 -5.32 -6.52
C THR A 250 15.93 -4.06 -5.70
N TYR A 251 15.14 -4.14 -4.61
CA TYR A 251 14.64 -2.98 -3.86
C TYR A 251 15.73 -2.06 -3.33
N ARG A 252 16.89 -2.62 -2.92
CA ARG A 252 18.03 -1.87 -2.35
C ARG A 252 18.93 -1.23 -3.43
N MET A 253 18.75 -1.62 -4.69
CA MET A 253 19.48 -1.01 -5.80
C MET A 253 19.04 0.45 -5.98
N PRO A 254 19.87 1.31 -6.61
CA PRO A 254 19.45 2.64 -6.99
C PRO A 254 18.08 2.61 -7.69
N HIS A 255 17.16 3.45 -7.24
CA HIS A 255 15.79 3.56 -7.77
C HIS A 255 14.97 2.26 -7.73
N GLY A 256 15.34 1.30 -6.85
CA GLY A 256 14.69 0.00 -6.77
C GLY A 256 14.99 -0.95 -7.92
N GLY A 257 15.95 -0.60 -8.79
CA GLY A 257 16.38 -1.41 -9.91
C GLY A 257 15.26 -1.81 -10.87
N GLU A 258 15.34 -3.01 -11.42
CA GLU A 258 14.34 -3.51 -12.37
C GLU A 258 12.93 -3.68 -11.75
N PHE A 259 12.84 -4.02 -10.45
CA PHE A 259 11.55 -4.11 -9.76
C PHE A 259 10.90 -2.72 -9.62
N GLY A 260 11.72 -1.69 -9.31
CA GLY A 260 11.25 -0.30 -9.28
C GLY A 260 10.66 0.15 -10.61
N LYS A 261 11.36 -0.18 -11.72
CA LYS A 261 10.92 0.13 -13.08
C LYS A 261 9.58 -0.54 -13.42
N VAL A 262 9.46 -1.85 -13.19
CA VAL A 262 8.25 -2.62 -13.54
C VAL A 262 7.06 -2.21 -12.66
N ALA A 263 7.25 -2.11 -11.33
CA ALA A 263 6.19 -1.70 -10.42
C ALA A 263 5.69 -0.27 -10.73
N THR A 264 6.61 0.67 -10.99
CA THR A 264 6.25 2.05 -11.37
C THR A 264 5.45 2.08 -12.67
N ALA A 265 5.86 1.30 -13.70
CA ALA A 265 5.11 1.19 -14.94
C ALA A 265 3.69 0.65 -14.71
N TRP A 266 3.53 -0.36 -13.85
CA TRP A 266 2.22 -0.89 -13.47
C TRP A 266 1.33 0.17 -12.80
N TYR A 267 1.87 0.87 -11.78
CA TYR A 267 1.10 1.91 -11.09
C TYR A 267 0.72 3.07 -12.03
N LYS A 268 1.61 3.50 -12.91
CA LYS A 268 1.32 4.53 -13.93
C LYS A 268 0.17 4.08 -14.82
N TRP A 269 0.19 2.82 -15.28
CA TRP A 269 -0.86 2.30 -16.13
C TRP A 269 -2.18 2.17 -15.38
N GLN A 270 -2.21 1.48 -14.25
CA GLN A 270 -3.46 1.14 -13.54
C GLN A 270 -4.08 2.34 -12.81
N LEU A 271 -3.26 3.23 -12.25
CA LEU A 271 -3.76 4.32 -11.42
C LEU A 271 -3.84 5.66 -12.15
N LYS A 272 -3.02 5.87 -13.19
CA LYS A 272 -2.99 7.12 -13.96
C LYS A 272 -3.46 6.96 -15.41
N GLY A 273 -3.72 5.73 -15.87
CA GLY A 273 -4.14 5.46 -17.23
C GLY A 273 -3.06 5.69 -18.29
N ASP A 274 -1.77 5.66 -17.89
CA ASP A 274 -0.63 5.84 -18.79
C ASP A 274 -0.51 4.64 -19.74
N LYS A 275 -0.94 4.82 -20.98
CA LYS A 275 -0.95 3.77 -22.01
C LYS A 275 0.45 3.35 -22.42
N GLU A 276 1.43 4.27 -22.40
CA GLU A 276 2.83 3.93 -22.74
C GLU A 276 3.42 2.99 -21.70
N ALA A 277 3.21 3.28 -20.40
CA ALA A 277 3.56 2.36 -19.33
C ALA A 277 2.80 1.03 -19.44
N GLY A 278 1.57 1.05 -19.91
CA GLY A 278 0.75 -0.15 -20.13
C GLY A 278 1.33 -1.12 -21.17
N LYS A 279 2.14 -0.64 -22.12
CA LYS A 279 2.77 -1.49 -23.13
C LYS A 279 3.67 -2.58 -22.55
N PHE A 280 4.20 -2.40 -21.33
CA PHE A 280 4.94 -3.44 -20.63
C PHE A 280 4.11 -4.72 -20.45
N PHE A 281 2.82 -4.58 -20.21
CA PHE A 281 1.91 -5.63 -19.74
C PHE A 281 0.90 -6.08 -20.80
N THR A 282 0.75 -5.32 -21.89
CA THR A 282 -0.26 -5.53 -22.93
C THR A 282 0.38 -6.03 -24.24
N GLY A 283 -0.49 -6.50 -25.16
CA GLY A 283 -0.03 -7.09 -26.43
C GLY A 283 0.29 -8.59 -26.32
N ASN A 284 0.60 -9.22 -27.45
CA ASN A 284 0.93 -10.64 -27.53
C ASN A 284 2.09 -10.86 -28.52
N PRO A 285 3.33 -10.98 -28.01
CA PRO A 285 3.73 -10.98 -26.59
C PRO A 285 3.63 -9.60 -25.94
N PRO A 286 3.57 -9.53 -24.58
CA PRO A 286 3.60 -8.25 -23.86
C PRO A 286 4.99 -7.61 -23.95
N GLY A 287 5.04 -6.26 -23.91
CA GLY A 287 6.28 -5.53 -24.15
C GLY A 287 7.45 -5.88 -23.22
N LEU A 288 7.16 -6.26 -21.98
CA LEU A 288 8.20 -6.66 -21.01
C LEU A 288 8.98 -7.92 -21.46
N SER A 289 8.38 -8.81 -22.25
CA SER A 289 9.06 -10.00 -22.79
C SER A 289 10.12 -9.69 -23.85
N ASN A 290 10.21 -8.45 -24.34
CA ASN A 290 11.31 -8.02 -25.20
C ASN A 290 12.64 -7.85 -24.44
N ASP A 291 12.62 -7.75 -23.12
CA ASP A 291 13.82 -7.78 -22.28
C ASP A 291 14.05 -9.24 -21.84
N PRO A 292 15.12 -9.89 -22.32
CA PRO A 292 15.37 -11.33 -22.08
C PRO A 292 15.64 -11.65 -20.59
N LYS A 293 15.84 -10.66 -19.73
CA LYS A 293 15.98 -10.86 -18.29
C LYS A 293 14.66 -11.29 -17.64
N TRP A 294 13.52 -10.96 -18.26
CA TRP A 294 12.20 -11.19 -17.71
C TRP A 294 11.51 -12.40 -18.33
N THR A 295 10.99 -13.27 -17.49
CA THR A 295 9.96 -14.24 -17.88
C THR A 295 8.60 -13.71 -17.45
N VAL A 296 7.63 -13.73 -18.35
CA VAL A 296 6.31 -13.16 -18.09
C VAL A 296 5.19 -14.15 -18.40
N GLU A 297 4.16 -14.12 -17.58
CA GLU A 297 2.92 -14.83 -17.81
C GLU A 297 1.73 -13.89 -17.57
N LYS A 298 0.63 -14.08 -18.30
CA LYS A 298 -0.57 -13.26 -18.14
C LYS A 298 -1.85 -14.04 -18.36
N LYS A 299 -2.92 -13.61 -17.68
CA LYS A 299 -4.28 -14.06 -17.90
C LYS A 299 -5.22 -12.87 -17.89
N ARG A 300 -6.22 -12.88 -18.75
CA ARG A 300 -7.28 -11.86 -18.85
C ARG A 300 -6.76 -10.42 -18.99
N MET A 301 -5.51 -10.27 -19.45
CA MET A 301 -4.90 -8.98 -19.79
C MET A 301 -5.21 -8.63 -21.25
N PRO A 302 -5.34 -7.32 -21.58
CA PRO A 302 -5.53 -6.88 -22.96
C PRO A 302 -4.36 -7.20 -23.88
#